data_f729a3c7f618992cd18beb346bc5f516
#
_entry.id   f729a3c7f618992cd18beb346bc5f516
#
_cell.length_a   1.000
_cell.length_b   1.000
_cell.length_c   1.000
_cell.angle_alpha   90.00
_cell.angle_beta   90.00
_cell.angle_gamma   90.00
#
_symmetry.space_group_name_H-M   'P 1'
#
loop_
_entity.id
_entity.type
_entity.pdbx_description
1 polymer ?
#
loop_
_entity_poly.entity_id
_entity_poly.type
_entity_poly.pdbx_seq_one_letter_code
_entity_poly.pdbx_strand_id
1 'polypeptide(L)'
;SGAFIGSSYTFATARDWARFGQLYLQDGEWNGERILPEGWVAYTRTLTPHGVANLGYGAQFWLNTGGENRRWPNLPEDLYAMNGHQGQHVFIAPSHDAVIVRVGLSEFDNWRMSDFAADVLAALPAPAAGAGP
;
A
#
# COMPACT_ATOMS: atom_id res chain seq x y z
N SER A 1 1.14 -16.59 25.17
CA SER A 1 0.03 -16.91 24.26
C SER A 1 0.44 -16.53 22.85
N GLY A 2 0.30 -17.40 21.88
CA GLY A 2 0.62 -17.13 20.47
C GLY A 2 -0.52 -16.44 19.71
N ALA A 3 -1.34 -15.63 20.38
CA ALA A 3 -2.47 -14.96 19.73
C ALA A 3 -1.95 -13.84 18.80
N PHE A 4 -2.37 -13.90 17.54
CA PHE A 4 -2.13 -12.85 16.56
C PHE A 4 -3.10 -11.67 16.78
N ILE A 5 -2.55 -10.47 16.90
CA ILE A 5 -3.36 -9.24 17.02
C ILE A 5 -3.40 -8.60 15.64
N GLY A 6 -4.52 -8.73 14.93
CA GLY A 6 -4.66 -8.27 13.56
C GLY A 6 -4.72 -6.74 13.39
N SER A 7 -4.91 -5.98 14.47
CA SER A 7 -5.05 -4.52 14.40
C SER A 7 -3.75 -3.74 14.60
N SER A 8 -2.75 -4.32 15.27
CA SER A 8 -1.50 -3.64 15.63
C SER A 8 -0.46 -4.62 16.17
N TYR A 9 0.75 -4.11 16.44
CA TYR A 9 1.85 -4.88 17.00
C TYR A 9 2.28 -6.10 16.18
N THR A 10 2.06 -6.08 14.87
CA THR A 10 2.60 -7.10 13.98
C THR A 10 4.06 -6.78 13.66
N PHE A 11 4.96 -7.61 14.13
CA PHE A 11 6.40 -7.48 13.88
C PHE A 11 6.80 -8.41 12.74
N ALA A 12 7.37 -7.84 11.69
CA ALA A 12 7.91 -8.58 10.55
C ALA A 12 9.11 -7.83 9.96
N THR A 13 9.93 -8.52 9.19
CA THR A 13 11.02 -7.86 8.48
C THR A 13 10.48 -6.98 7.34
N ALA A 14 11.26 -6.00 6.89
CA ALA A 14 10.88 -5.20 5.72
C ALA A 14 10.62 -6.07 4.49
N ARG A 15 11.36 -7.18 4.34
CA ARG A 15 11.15 -8.14 3.23
C ARG A 15 9.83 -8.89 3.34
N ASP A 16 9.39 -9.24 4.55
CA ASP A 16 8.11 -9.91 4.74
C ASP A 16 6.95 -8.94 4.49
N TRP A 17 7.08 -7.68 4.91
CA TRP A 17 6.13 -6.63 4.53
C TRP A 17 6.08 -6.39 3.03
N ALA A 18 7.22 -6.45 2.33
CA ALA A 18 7.26 -6.35 0.88
C ALA A 18 6.55 -7.53 0.21
N ARG A 19 6.74 -8.77 0.70
CA ARG A 19 6.01 -9.96 0.20
C ARG A 19 4.51 -9.84 0.42
N PHE A 20 4.09 -9.31 1.58
CA PHE A 20 2.69 -9.05 1.85
C PHE A 20 2.12 -8.00 0.88
N GLY A 21 2.83 -6.91 0.65
CA GLY A 21 2.46 -5.92 -0.37
C GLY A 21 2.41 -6.51 -1.78
N GLN A 22 3.36 -7.37 -2.13
CA GLN A 22 3.40 -8.04 -3.43
C GLN A 22 2.21 -8.99 -3.63
N LEU A 23 1.75 -9.69 -2.58
CA LEU A 23 0.53 -10.51 -2.65
C LEU A 23 -0.67 -9.67 -3.08
N TYR A 24 -0.81 -8.44 -2.56
CA TYR A 24 -1.86 -7.53 -2.97
C TYR A 24 -1.65 -6.94 -4.36
N LEU A 25 -0.39 -6.67 -4.75
CA LEU A 25 -0.04 -6.21 -6.10
C LEU A 25 -0.41 -7.26 -7.15
N GLN A 26 -0.27 -8.54 -6.82
CA GLN A 26 -0.59 -9.70 -7.65
C GLN A 26 -2.04 -10.20 -7.49
N ASP A 27 -2.95 -9.35 -7.07
CA ASP A 27 -4.38 -9.68 -6.86
C ASP A 27 -4.61 -10.93 -5.99
N GLY A 28 -3.76 -11.15 -5.00
CA GLY A 28 -3.92 -12.25 -4.06
C GLY A 28 -3.36 -13.59 -4.53
N GLU A 29 -2.61 -13.62 -5.62
CA GLU A 29 -1.89 -14.80 -6.09
C GLU A 29 -0.43 -14.80 -5.64
N TRP A 30 0.08 -15.97 -5.29
CA TRP A 30 1.47 -16.16 -4.89
C TRP A 30 2.01 -17.48 -5.44
N ASN A 31 3.06 -17.40 -6.26
CA ASN A 31 3.68 -18.58 -6.91
C ASN A 31 2.68 -19.47 -7.68
N GLY A 32 1.68 -18.87 -8.32
CA GLY A 32 0.65 -19.60 -9.05
C GLY A 32 -0.48 -20.19 -8.17
N GLU A 33 -0.49 -19.90 -6.89
CA GLU A 33 -1.54 -20.28 -5.96
C GLU A 33 -2.35 -19.04 -5.52
N ARG A 34 -3.68 -19.13 -5.56
CA ARG A 34 -4.55 -18.09 -5.05
C ARG A 34 -4.66 -18.17 -3.53
N ILE A 35 -4.09 -17.18 -2.84
CA ILE A 35 -4.08 -17.07 -1.38
C ILE A 35 -5.27 -16.24 -0.89
N LEU A 36 -5.58 -15.13 -1.57
CA LEU A 36 -6.74 -14.29 -1.24
C LEU A 36 -7.90 -14.60 -2.21
N PRO A 37 -9.14 -14.57 -1.74
CA PRO A 37 -10.31 -14.78 -2.61
C PRO A 37 -10.32 -13.80 -3.80
N GLU A 38 -10.84 -14.24 -4.94
CA GLU A 38 -11.08 -13.37 -6.08
C GLU A 38 -11.92 -12.16 -5.68
N GLY A 39 -11.54 -10.96 -6.17
CA GLY A 39 -12.19 -9.70 -5.82
C GLY A 39 -11.83 -9.13 -4.44
N TRP A 40 -11.07 -9.84 -3.61
CA TRP A 40 -10.68 -9.35 -2.29
C TRP A 40 -9.87 -8.06 -2.37
N VAL A 41 -8.87 -8.01 -3.24
CA VAL A 41 -8.02 -6.81 -3.41
C VAL A 41 -8.85 -5.64 -3.91
N ALA A 42 -9.73 -5.85 -4.89
CA ALA A 42 -10.65 -4.83 -5.37
C ALA A 42 -11.57 -4.31 -4.25
N TYR A 43 -12.09 -5.19 -3.40
CA TYR A 43 -12.87 -4.82 -2.22
C TYR A 43 -12.06 -3.95 -1.25
N THR A 44 -10.82 -4.31 -0.95
CA THR A 44 -9.97 -3.54 -0.02
C THR A 44 -9.62 -2.15 -0.55
N ARG A 45 -9.65 -1.96 -1.86
CA ARG A 45 -9.42 -0.68 -2.56
C ARG A 45 -10.70 0.13 -2.79
N THR A 46 -11.83 -0.33 -2.29
CA THR A 46 -13.09 0.41 -2.37
C THR A 46 -13.26 1.32 -1.15
N LEU A 47 -13.63 2.59 -1.36
CA LEU A 47 -13.88 3.53 -0.28
C LEU A 47 -14.99 3.02 0.65
N THR A 48 -14.75 3.10 1.94
CA THR A 48 -15.75 2.71 2.95
C THR A 48 -16.87 3.75 3.02
N PRO A 49 -18.16 3.35 2.94
CA PRO A 49 -19.28 4.29 2.82
C PRO A 49 -19.50 5.20 4.03
N HIS A 50 -19.15 4.75 5.22
CA HIS A 50 -19.46 5.40 6.49
C HIS A 50 -18.24 5.73 7.35
N GLY A 51 -17.06 5.45 6.85
CA GLY A 51 -15.82 5.75 7.56
C GLY A 51 -15.38 7.17 7.29
N VAL A 52 -14.14 7.37 7.38
CA VAL A 52 -13.40 8.57 7.01
C VAL A 52 -13.43 8.77 5.48
N ALA A 53 -14.62 8.74 4.87
CA ALA A 53 -14.80 8.80 3.42
C ALA A 53 -14.03 9.96 2.76
N ASN A 54 -13.90 11.08 3.50
CA ASN A 54 -13.12 12.24 3.07
C ASN A 54 -11.60 12.08 3.26
N LEU A 55 -11.14 10.96 3.83
CA LEU A 55 -9.73 10.69 4.09
C LEU A 55 -9.15 9.59 3.20
N GLY A 56 -9.92 9.05 2.26
CA GLY A 56 -9.44 8.02 1.34
C GLY A 56 -9.09 6.71 2.05
N TYR A 57 -10.03 6.11 2.80
CA TYR A 57 -9.82 4.84 3.48
C TYR A 57 -10.72 3.74 2.91
N GLY A 58 -10.11 2.62 2.57
CA GLY A 58 -10.77 1.39 2.15
C GLY A 58 -10.88 0.37 3.30
N ALA A 59 -10.98 -0.91 2.96
CA ALA A 59 -10.94 -1.96 3.97
C ALA A 59 -9.48 -2.25 4.38
N GLN A 60 -9.03 -1.59 5.45
CA GLN A 60 -7.69 -1.65 6.06
C GLN A 60 -6.55 -0.99 5.25
N PHE A 61 -6.86 -0.32 4.15
CA PHE A 61 -5.88 0.42 3.35
C PHE A 61 -6.21 1.90 3.24
N TRP A 62 -5.20 2.73 3.25
CA TRP A 62 -5.27 4.12 2.83
C TRP A 62 -5.19 4.19 1.31
N LEU A 63 -6.16 4.86 0.71
CA LEU A 63 -6.28 4.98 -0.75
C LEU A 63 -5.84 6.37 -1.20
N ASN A 64 -5.30 6.45 -2.41
CA ASN A 64 -4.93 7.72 -3.03
C ASN A 64 -5.96 8.20 -4.07
N THR A 65 -7.18 7.71 -4.00
CA THR A 65 -8.29 8.12 -4.86
C THR A 65 -8.78 9.54 -4.50
N GLY A 66 -9.37 10.25 -5.44
CA GLY A 66 -10.00 11.55 -5.19
C GLY A 66 -9.51 12.68 -6.11
N GLY A 67 -8.83 12.36 -7.19
CA GLY A 67 -8.36 13.34 -8.17
C GLY A 67 -7.42 14.37 -7.57
N GLU A 68 -7.73 15.65 -7.72
CA GLU A 68 -6.88 16.74 -7.19
C GLU A 68 -6.82 16.81 -5.67
N ASN A 69 -7.84 16.28 -4.98
CA ASN A 69 -7.94 16.28 -3.51
C ASN A 69 -7.43 14.97 -2.88
N ARG A 70 -6.71 14.14 -3.64
CA ARG A 70 -6.19 12.88 -3.13
C ARG A 70 -5.16 13.09 -2.01
N ARG A 71 -5.03 12.09 -1.17
CA ARG A 71 -4.17 12.12 0.03
C ARG A 71 -2.72 12.49 -0.27
N TRP A 72 -2.16 11.96 -1.34
CA TRP A 72 -0.78 12.17 -1.79
C TRP A 72 -0.77 12.65 -3.25
N PRO A 73 -0.87 13.97 -3.48
CA PRO A 73 -0.99 14.54 -4.83
C PRO A 73 0.18 14.22 -5.76
N ASN A 74 1.36 13.98 -5.20
CA ASN A 74 2.59 13.65 -5.92
C ASN A 74 2.77 12.14 -6.19
N LEU A 75 1.80 11.31 -5.80
CA LEU A 75 1.82 9.87 -6.04
C LEU A 75 0.70 9.44 -7.00
N PRO A 76 0.83 8.27 -7.65
CA PRO A 76 -0.20 7.73 -8.55
C PRO A 76 -1.55 7.60 -7.84
N GLU A 77 -2.65 7.81 -8.56
CA GLU A 77 -4.00 7.74 -8.01
C GLU A 77 -4.41 6.31 -7.63
N ASP A 78 -3.86 5.32 -8.30
CA ASP A 78 -4.10 3.90 -8.02
C ASP A 78 -3.28 3.33 -6.86
N LEU A 79 -2.37 4.14 -6.30
CA LEU A 79 -1.56 3.75 -5.14
C LEU A 79 -2.44 3.60 -3.90
N TYR A 80 -2.14 2.59 -3.12
CA TYR A 80 -2.75 2.37 -1.80
C TYR A 80 -1.70 1.91 -0.80
N ALA A 81 -1.97 2.10 0.50
CA ALA A 81 -0.93 1.91 1.50
C ALA A 81 -1.44 1.37 2.84
N MET A 82 -0.57 0.64 3.51
CA MET A 82 -0.66 0.36 4.94
C MET A 82 0.25 1.35 5.67
N ASN A 83 -0.30 2.05 6.66
CA ASN A 83 0.43 3.01 7.47
C ASN A 83 0.48 2.53 8.91
N GLY A 84 1.68 2.49 9.47
CA GLY A 84 1.91 2.18 10.86
C GLY A 84 2.41 3.38 11.66
N HIS A 85 2.46 3.19 12.97
CA HIS A 85 2.93 4.21 13.90
C HIS A 85 4.36 4.65 13.59
N GLN A 86 4.66 5.94 13.76
CA GLN A 86 5.98 6.54 13.60
C GLN A 86 6.65 6.30 12.23
N GLY A 87 5.86 6.35 11.16
CA GLY A 87 6.41 6.32 9.81
C GLY A 87 6.68 4.94 9.23
N GLN A 88 6.02 3.90 9.74
CA GLN A 88 6.01 2.59 9.10
C GLN A 88 5.08 2.65 7.88
N HIS A 89 5.57 2.28 6.70
CA HIS A 89 4.75 2.33 5.48
C HIS A 89 5.02 1.14 4.57
N VAL A 90 3.94 0.65 3.96
CA VAL A 90 3.99 -0.21 2.78
C VAL A 90 3.12 0.44 1.72
N PHE A 91 3.73 0.94 0.66
CA PHE A 91 3.05 1.49 -0.51
C PHE A 91 2.97 0.41 -1.59
N ILE A 92 1.81 0.29 -2.18
CA ILE A 92 1.55 -0.60 -3.32
C ILE A 92 1.13 0.29 -4.48
N ALA A 93 1.89 0.28 -5.56
CA ALA A 93 1.72 1.13 -6.74
C ALA A 93 1.51 0.27 -7.99
N PRO A 94 0.26 -0.12 -8.31
CA PRO A 94 -0.02 -1.02 -9.45
C PRO A 94 0.48 -0.47 -10.78
N SER A 95 0.27 0.81 -11.08
CA SER A 95 0.75 1.44 -12.32
C SER A 95 2.27 1.44 -12.50
N HIS A 96 3.04 1.13 -11.45
CA HIS A 96 4.49 1.04 -11.47
C HIS A 96 5.00 -0.38 -11.23
N ASP A 97 4.10 -1.36 -11.07
CA ASP A 97 4.43 -2.74 -10.68
C ASP A 97 5.40 -2.77 -9.49
N ALA A 98 5.11 -1.97 -8.45
CA ALA A 98 6.05 -1.72 -7.37
C ALA A 98 5.41 -1.79 -5.99
N VAL A 99 6.21 -2.30 -5.04
CA VAL A 99 5.95 -2.23 -3.60
C VAL A 99 7.13 -1.53 -2.92
N ILE A 100 6.83 -0.51 -2.14
CA ILE A 100 7.84 0.25 -1.39
C ILE A 100 7.58 0.05 0.09
N VAL A 101 8.58 -0.39 0.83
CA VAL A 101 8.49 -0.60 2.28
C VAL A 101 9.48 0.30 2.99
N ARG A 102 8.98 1.01 3.97
CA ARG A 102 9.79 1.76 4.91
C ARG A 102 9.46 1.31 6.32
N VAL A 103 10.46 0.83 7.04
CA VAL A 103 10.40 0.54 8.46
C VAL A 103 11.44 1.39 9.19
N GLY A 104 11.08 1.94 10.33
CA GLY A 104 11.96 2.80 11.13
C GLY A 104 11.17 3.77 11.99
N LEU A 105 11.84 4.45 12.90
CA LEU A 105 11.23 5.44 13.77
C LEU A 105 11.43 6.84 13.16
N SER A 106 10.33 7.58 13.03
CA SER A 106 10.35 8.99 12.64
C SER A 106 9.30 9.74 13.44
N GLU A 107 9.65 10.93 13.90
CA GLU A 107 8.67 11.86 14.47
C GLU A 107 7.72 12.33 13.36
N PHE A 108 6.45 12.54 13.70
CA PHE A 108 5.36 12.75 12.75
C PHE A 108 5.62 13.91 11.76
N ASP A 109 6.32 14.96 12.17
CA ASP A 109 6.49 16.17 11.37
C ASP A 109 7.78 16.20 10.53
N ASN A 110 8.67 15.22 10.71
CA ASN A 110 10.00 15.21 10.08
C ASN A 110 10.14 14.24 8.92
N TRP A 111 9.08 13.49 8.58
CA TRP A 111 9.14 12.47 7.56
C TRP A 111 8.22 12.78 6.36
N ARG A 112 8.84 13.17 5.26
CA ARG A 112 8.16 13.45 3.98
C ARG A 112 7.99 12.17 3.18
N MET A 113 7.08 11.30 3.63
CA MET A 113 6.95 9.95 3.09
C MET A 113 6.48 9.91 1.64
N SER A 114 5.60 10.84 1.23
CA SER A 114 5.10 10.89 -0.14
C SER A 114 6.18 11.33 -1.13
N ASP A 115 7.08 12.23 -0.71
CA ASP A 115 8.22 12.65 -1.53
C ASP A 115 9.21 11.50 -1.70
N PHE A 116 9.53 10.79 -0.61
CA PHE A 116 10.37 9.61 -0.70
C PHE A 116 9.79 8.54 -1.64
N ALA A 117 8.50 8.26 -1.53
CA ALA A 117 7.85 7.30 -2.40
C ALA A 117 7.85 7.76 -3.87
N ALA A 118 7.62 9.06 -4.11
CA ALA A 118 7.68 9.65 -5.45
C ALA A 118 9.09 9.55 -6.06
N ASP A 119 10.13 9.86 -5.28
CA ASP A 119 11.52 9.75 -5.72
C ASP A 119 11.89 8.30 -6.07
N VAL A 120 11.45 7.33 -5.25
CA VAL A 120 11.67 5.90 -5.53
C VAL A 120 10.96 5.50 -6.82
N LEU A 121 9.67 5.86 -6.99
CA LEU A 121 8.92 5.51 -8.20
C LEU A 121 9.54 6.15 -9.46
N ALA A 122 10.00 7.39 -9.35
CA ALA A 122 10.68 8.08 -10.46
C ALA A 122 12.02 7.44 -10.86
N ALA A 123 12.68 6.76 -9.93
CA ALA A 123 13.94 6.06 -10.18
C ALA A 123 13.75 4.65 -10.75
N LEU A 124 12.54 4.11 -10.72
CA LEU A 124 12.25 2.78 -11.30
C LEU A 124 12.22 2.86 -12.84
N PRO A 125 12.63 1.78 -13.52
CA PRO A 125 12.38 1.69 -14.95
C PRO A 125 10.88 1.72 -15.24
N ALA A 126 10.50 2.28 -16.39
CA ALA A 126 9.10 2.24 -16.82
C ALA A 126 8.60 0.78 -16.84
N PRO A 127 7.37 0.49 -16.38
CA PRO A 127 6.80 -0.85 -16.46
C PRO A 127 6.88 -1.37 -17.88
N ALA A 128 7.21 -2.64 -18.05
CA ALA A 128 7.23 -3.26 -19.38
C ALA A 128 5.83 -3.13 -20.02
N ALA A 129 5.78 -2.60 -21.23
CA ALA A 129 4.52 -2.48 -21.97
C ALA A 129 3.91 -3.88 -22.14
N GLY A 130 2.81 -4.16 -21.43
CA GLY A 130 2.10 -5.44 -21.51
C GLY A 130 1.84 -6.17 -20.19
N ALA A 131 2.32 -5.68 -19.06
CA ALA A 131 1.94 -6.19 -17.75
C ALA A 131 0.72 -5.42 -17.21
N GLY A 132 -0.42 -5.62 -17.83
CA GLY A 132 -1.71 -5.26 -17.26
C GLY A 132 -2.36 -6.51 -16.66
N PRO A 133 -3.20 -6.35 -15.62
CA PRO A 133 -3.89 -7.46 -15.00
C PRO A 133 -4.78 -8.19 -15.97
#